data_0511cd3747915c7d5cf58bef104b64be
#
_entry.id   0511cd3747915c7d5cf58bef104b64be
#
_cell.length_a   1.000
_cell.length_b   1.000
_cell.length_c   1.000
_cell.angle_alpha   90.00
_cell.angle_beta   90.00
_cell.angle_gamma   90.00
#
_symmetry.space_group_name_H-M   'P 1'
#
loop_
_entity.id
_entity.type
_entity.pdbx_description
1 polymer ?
#
loop_
_entity_poly.entity_id
_entity_poly.type
_entity_poly.pdbx_seq_one_letter_code
_entity_poly.pdbx_strand_id
1 'polypeptide(L)'
;DKEEIALIHNTTEGMNLVAHSIELGPGDEVILADHEHPSGTVPWQHWSEIRGFKIVRPKLPILPESKEEIIEVYRKAITSNTKVISMVHGTNTNGMILPVKEVSQMAHQQDILVAVDAAQTAGTFKIDLHDLECDFYAASGHKFMFSPKGMGVFYARKDSQKHLKPLIVSRAHFRDESIRRLENYNTRNYPELLGMGTAVDYYNLIGAEKREAR
;
A
#
# COMPACT_ATOMS: atom_id res chain seq x y z
N ASP A 1 -12.83 7.31 -4.26
CA ASP A 1 -13.19 7.83 -5.58
C ASP A 1 -12.54 6.98 -6.66
N LYS A 2 -13.21 6.80 -7.83
CA LYS A 2 -12.64 6.05 -8.97
C LYS A 2 -11.36 6.68 -9.52
N GLU A 3 -11.17 7.98 -9.32
CA GLU A 3 -9.98 8.72 -9.72
C GLU A 3 -8.79 8.52 -8.76
N GLU A 4 -8.97 7.71 -7.72
CA GLU A 4 -7.95 7.34 -6.76
C GLU A 4 -7.59 5.84 -6.80
N ILE A 5 -8.26 5.07 -7.66
CA ILE A 5 -8.11 3.62 -7.75
C ILE A 5 -7.56 3.22 -9.13
N ALA A 6 -6.50 2.44 -9.13
CA ALA A 6 -5.98 1.73 -10.31
C ALA A 6 -6.07 0.21 -10.10
N LEU A 7 -6.33 -0.52 -11.18
CA LEU A 7 -6.34 -1.98 -11.19
C LEU A 7 -4.95 -2.50 -11.53
N ILE A 8 -4.34 -3.21 -10.61
CA ILE A 8 -3.01 -3.80 -10.70
C ILE A 8 -3.11 -5.34 -10.60
N HIS A 9 -1.99 -6.06 -10.74
CA HIS A 9 -2.02 -7.53 -10.64
C HIS A 9 -2.05 -8.02 -9.19
N ASN A 10 -1.35 -7.34 -8.28
CA ASN A 10 -1.25 -7.73 -6.87
C ASN A 10 -0.57 -6.63 -6.03
N THR A 11 -0.52 -6.83 -4.72
CA THR A 11 0.17 -5.92 -3.79
C THR A 11 1.64 -5.72 -4.14
N THR A 12 2.35 -6.76 -4.59
CA THR A 12 3.77 -6.66 -4.97
C THR A 12 4.00 -5.61 -6.04
N GLU A 13 3.13 -5.57 -7.06
CA GLU A 13 3.19 -4.54 -8.09
C GLU A 13 2.95 -3.14 -7.52
N GLY A 14 1.94 -2.98 -6.65
CA GLY A 14 1.66 -1.69 -6.03
C GLY A 14 2.81 -1.18 -5.17
N MET A 15 3.46 -2.05 -4.38
CA MET A 15 4.62 -1.67 -3.59
C MET A 15 5.84 -1.35 -4.46
N ASN A 16 6.05 -2.08 -5.56
CA ASN A 16 7.07 -1.72 -6.55
C ASN A 16 6.79 -0.37 -7.21
N LEU A 17 5.52 -0.09 -7.54
CA LEU A 17 5.10 1.18 -8.13
C LEU A 17 5.47 2.36 -7.21
N VAL A 18 5.20 2.26 -5.92
CA VAL A 18 5.54 3.30 -4.95
C VAL A 18 7.05 3.44 -4.82
N ALA A 19 7.78 2.34 -4.54
CA ALA A 19 9.22 2.37 -4.34
C ALA A 19 9.99 2.87 -5.58
N HIS A 20 9.49 2.54 -6.79
CA HIS A 20 10.03 3.06 -8.05
C HIS A 20 9.81 4.57 -8.18
N SER A 21 8.61 5.03 -7.81
CA SER A 21 8.13 6.37 -8.12
C SER A 21 8.72 7.46 -7.23
N ILE A 22 8.84 7.19 -5.93
CA ILE A 22 9.31 8.19 -4.98
C ILE A 22 10.79 8.49 -5.22
N GLU A 23 11.08 9.78 -5.42
CA GLU A 23 12.44 10.26 -5.65
C GLU A 23 13.19 10.35 -4.32
N LEU A 24 14.08 9.41 -4.09
CA LEU A 24 14.92 9.30 -2.91
C LEU A 24 16.39 9.22 -3.33
N GLY A 25 17.27 9.74 -2.48
CA GLY A 25 18.72 9.74 -2.71
C GLY A 25 19.53 9.61 -1.42
N PRO A 26 20.87 9.76 -1.51
CA PRO A 26 21.74 9.72 -0.34
C PRO A 26 21.31 10.74 0.72
N GLY A 27 21.16 10.27 1.96
CA GLY A 27 20.70 11.08 3.08
C GLY A 27 19.23 10.89 3.42
N ASP A 28 18.38 10.48 2.47
CA ASP A 28 16.97 10.18 2.75
C ASP A 28 16.80 8.84 3.46
N GLU A 29 15.71 8.70 4.20
CA GLU A 29 15.37 7.49 4.95
C GLU A 29 13.96 7.00 4.65
N VAL A 30 13.83 5.66 4.54
CA VAL A 30 12.55 4.96 4.47
C VAL A 30 12.42 4.08 5.70
N ILE A 31 11.31 4.20 6.43
CA ILE A 31 11.01 3.32 7.56
C ILE A 31 10.24 2.10 7.07
N LEU A 32 10.78 0.91 7.38
CA LEU A 32 10.19 -0.42 7.14
C LEU A 32 10.33 -1.24 8.42
N ALA A 33 9.26 -1.52 9.12
CA ALA A 33 9.30 -2.34 10.32
C ALA A 33 9.70 -3.81 10.02
N ASP A 34 10.02 -4.58 11.05
CA ASP A 34 10.49 -5.95 10.90
C ASP A 34 9.38 -6.97 10.62
N HIS A 35 8.10 -6.59 10.75
CA HIS A 35 6.93 -7.42 10.42
C HIS A 35 6.46 -7.31 8.96
N GLU A 36 7.21 -6.60 8.13
CA GLU A 36 6.88 -6.43 6.71
C GLU A 36 7.04 -7.73 5.93
N HIS A 37 6.09 -7.98 5.01
CA HIS A 37 6.22 -9.07 4.06
C HIS A 37 7.34 -8.77 3.04
N PRO A 38 8.08 -9.78 2.51
CA PRO A 38 9.11 -9.56 1.49
C PRO A 38 8.66 -8.71 0.31
N SER A 39 7.42 -8.87 -0.16
CA SER A 39 6.87 -8.05 -1.26
C SER A 39 6.76 -6.56 -0.94
N GLY A 40 6.61 -6.20 0.34
CA GLY A 40 6.63 -4.82 0.81
C GLY A 40 8.05 -4.31 1.12
N THR A 41 9.02 -5.20 1.33
CA THR A 41 10.38 -4.85 1.75
C THR A 41 11.38 -4.80 0.58
N VAL A 42 11.39 -5.86 -0.23
CA VAL A 42 12.40 -6.05 -1.30
C VAL A 42 12.42 -4.93 -2.34
N PRO A 43 11.28 -4.35 -2.77
CA PRO A 43 11.31 -3.21 -3.67
C PRO A 43 12.10 -2.02 -3.12
N TRP A 44 11.94 -1.71 -1.83
CA TRP A 44 12.70 -0.63 -1.19
C TRP A 44 14.17 -0.96 -1.06
N GLN A 45 14.53 -2.21 -0.73
CA GLN A 45 15.93 -2.66 -0.67
C GLN A 45 16.61 -2.50 -2.03
N HIS A 46 15.96 -2.97 -3.11
CA HIS A 46 16.46 -2.83 -4.47
C HIS A 46 16.73 -1.36 -4.84
N TRP A 47 15.79 -0.47 -4.59
CA TRP A 47 15.99 0.94 -4.90
C TRP A 47 16.97 1.65 -3.96
N SER A 48 17.09 1.21 -2.72
CA SER A 48 18.11 1.69 -1.77
C SER A 48 19.53 1.39 -2.28
N GLU A 49 19.76 0.19 -2.79
CA GLU A 49 21.05 -0.19 -3.40
C GLU A 49 21.41 0.67 -4.63
N ILE A 50 20.40 1.04 -5.44
CA ILE A 50 20.61 1.83 -6.67
C ILE A 50 20.74 3.33 -6.36
N ARG A 51 19.93 3.86 -5.45
CA ARG A 51 19.78 5.32 -5.22
C ARG A 51 20.50 5.83 -3.98
N GLY A 52 20.95 4.93 -3.08
CA GLY A 52 21.77 5.26 -1.91
C GLY A 52 20.99 5.82 -0.70
N PHE A 53 19.66 5.78 -0.68
CA PHE A 53 18.91 6.11 0.52
C PHE A 53 18.99 4.97 1.55
N LYS A 54 18.69 5.29 2.82
CA LYS A 54 18.80 4.35 3.92
C LYS A 54 17.44 3.76 4.29
N ILE A 55 17.44 2.47 4.65
CA ILE A 55 16.28 1.79 5.25
C ILE A 55 16.46 1.72 6.76
N VAL A 56 15.50 2.27 7.50
CA VAL A 56 15.40 2.19 8.96
C VAL A 56 14.43 1.06 9.32
N ARG A 57 14.88 0.10 10.11
CA ARG A 57 14.09 -1.10 10.46
C ARG A 57 13.79 -1.17 11.96
N PRO A 58 12.77 -0.44 12.44
CA PRO A 58 12.35 -0.56 13.83
C PRO A 58 11.74 -1.94 14.10
N LYS A 59 11.91 -2.43 15.31
CA LYS A 59 11.30 -3.68 15.77
C LYS A 59 9.96 -3.40 16.42
N LEU A 60 8.92 -4.04 15.90
CA LEU A 60 7.59 -4.02 16.51
C LEU A 60 7.46 -5.10 17.59
N PRO A 61 6.68 -4.86 18.64
CA PRO A 61 6.35 -5.89 19.61
C PRO A 61 5.53 -7.00 18.94
N ILE A 62 5.80 -8.25 19.29
CA ILE A 62 5.05 -9.41 18.78
C ILE A 62 3.61 -9.41 19.28
N LEU A 63 3.42 -9.01 20.53
CA LEU A 63 2.13 -8.88 21.22
C LEU A 63 2.11 -7.52 21.92
N PRO A 64 1.72 -6.45 21.23
CA PRO A 64 1.62 -5.14 21.84
C PRO A 64 0.49 -5.09 22.87
N GLU A 65 0.71 -4.37 23.97
CA GLU A 65 -0.32 -4.13 24.99
C GLU A 65 -1.37 -3.10 24.50
N SER A 66 -0.96 -2.22 23.58
CA SER A 66 -1.83 -1.19 23.00
C SER A 66 -1.35 -0.77 21.61
N LYS A 67 -2.21 -0.09 20.85
CA LYS A 67 -1.81 0.52 19.59
C LYS A 67 -0.79 1.66 19.76
N GLU A 68 -0.81 2.33 20.89
CA GLU A 68 0.11 3.42 21.25
C GLU A 68 1.56 2.91 21.32
N GLU A 69 1.78 1.69 21.76
CA GLU A 69 3.10 1.06 21.74
C GLU A 69 3.66 0.95 20.33
N ILE A 70 2.82 0.54 19.37
CA ILE A 70 3.21 0.47 17.94
C ILE A 70 3.49 1.87 17.39
N ILE A 71 2.62 2.84 17.67
CA ILE A 71 2.78 4.22 17.20
C ILE A 71 4.08 4.82 17.71
N GLU A 72 4.42 4.54 18.98
CA GLU A 72 5.65 5.05 19.59
C GLU A 72 6.91 4.46 18.95
N VAL A 73 6.86 3.21 18.47
CA VAL A 73 7.97 2.60 17.71
C VAL A 73 8.22 3.37 16.42
N TYR A 74 7.16 3.71 15.65
CA TYR A 74 7.30 4.53 14.46
C TYR A 74 7.76 5.95 14.79
N ARG A 75 7.21 6.57 15.83
CA ARG A 75 7.59 7.92 16.26
C ARG A 75 9.08 8.02 16.57
N LYS A 76 9.63 7.05 17.30
CA LYS A 76 11.06 7.01 17.64
C LYS A 76 11.97 6.75 16.44
N ALA A 77 11.44 6.11 15.41
CA ALA A 77 12.19 5.81 14.18
C ALA A 77 12.27 7.00 13.22
N ILE A 78 11.35 7.97 13.33
CA ILE A 78 11.32 9.16 12.48
C ILE A 78 12.50 10.08 12.82
N THR A 79 13.19 10.55 11.78
CA THR A 79 14.24 11.58 11.83
C THR A 79 13.92 12.68 10.84
N SER A 80 14.71 13.75 10.84
CA SER A 80 14.60 14.84 9.84
C SER A 80 14.84 14.36 8.38
N ASN A 81 15.42 13.19 8.21
CA ASN A 81 15.71 12.59 6.92
C ASN A 81 14.63 11.63 6.42
N THR A 82 13.68 11.28 7.26
CA THR A 82 12.60 10.34 6.90
C THR A 82 11.70 10.97 5.84
N LYS A 83 11.50 10.24 4.73
CA LYS A 83 10.64 10.66 3.61
C LYS A 83 9.43 9.76 3.43
N VAL A 84 9.56 8.49 3.78
CA VAL A 84 8.50 7.50 3.60
C VAL A 84 8.43 6.59 4.82
N ILE A 85 7.22 6.29 5.27
CA ILE A 85 6.91 5.12 6.08
C ILE A 85 6.19 4.14 5.17
N SER A 86 6.80 2.96 4.96
CA SER A 86 6.14 1.86 4.27
C SER A 86 5.78 0.81 5.31
N MET A 87 4.50 0.49 5.44
CA MET A 87 4.01 -0.37 6.52
C MET A 87 2.95 -1.36 6.03
N VAL A 88 2.92 -2.55 6.63
CA VAL A 88 1.84 -3.50 6.46
C VAL A 88 0.62 -3.06 7.26
N HIS A 89 -0.60 -3.21 6.72
CA HIS A 89 -1.82 -2.93 7.49
C HIS A 89 -2.19 -4.11 8.41
N GLY A 90 -2.04 -5.33 7.91
CA GLY A 90 -2.24 -6.55 8.68
C GLY A 90 -1.11 -7.53 8.43
N THR A 91 -0.43 -7.95 9.50
CA THR A 91 0.70 -8.87 9.40
C THR A 91 0.26 -10.26 8.97
N ASN A 92 1.02 -10.90 8.10
CA ASN A 92 0.73 -12.26 7.64
C ASN A 92 1.21 -13.34 8.62
N THR A 93 1.96 -12.97 9.64
CA THR A 93 2.57 -13.92 10.60
C THR A 93 1.69 -14.18 11.81
N ASN A 94 1.08 -13.14 12.38
CA ASN A 94 0.28 -13.23 13.60
C ASN A 94 -1.09 -12.52 13.50
N GLY A 95 -1.43 -11.94 12.34
CA GLY A 95 -2.73 -11.28 12.12
C GLY A 95 -2.89 -9.93 12.84
N MET A 96 -1.81 -9.34 13.34
CA MET A 96 -1.85 -8.05 14.00
C MET A 96 -2.25 -6.95 13.02
N ILE A 97 -3.23 -6.12 13.39
CA ILE A 97 -3.64 -4.94 12.61
C ILE A 97 -2.88 -3.73 13.13
N LEU A 98 -2.15 -3.07 12.25
CA LEU A 98 -1.35 -1.90 12.58
C LEU A 98 -2.20 -0.61 12.52
N PRO A 99 -1.91 0.39 13.36
CA PRO A 99 -2.66 1.65 13.45
C PRO A 99 -2.28 2.61 12.31
N VAL A 100 -2.67 2.25 11.07
CA VAL A 100 -2.32 3.01 9.85
C VAL A 100 -2.76 4.46 9.95
N LYS A 101 -3.98 4.73 10.42
CA LYS A 101 -4.52 6.08 10.55
C LYS A 101 -3.63 6.97 11.42
N GLU A 102 -3.36 6.51 12.63
CA GLU A 102 -2.57 7.28 13.60
C GLU A 102 -1.13 7.50 13.13
N VAL A 103 -0.55 6.48 12.48
CA VAL A 103 0.80 6.60 11.89
C VAL A 103 0.78 7.57 10.71
N SER A 104 -0.26 7.54 9.85
CA SER A 104 -0.40 8.48 8.73
C SER A 104 -0.52 9.93 9.22
N GLN A 105 -1.36 10.17 10.22
CA GLN A 105 -1.52 11.51 10.81
C GLN A 105 -0.22 12.04 11.41
N MET A 106 0.53 11.19 12.11
CA MET A 106 1.82 11.55 12.67
C MET A 106 2.87 11.83 11.58
N ALA A 107 2.90 11.04 10.52
CA ALA A 107 3.82 11.17 9.40
C ALA A 107 3.57 12.48 8.62
N HIS A 108 2.31 12.80 8.32
CA HIS A 108 1.93 14.00 7.58
C HIS A 108 2.25 15.30 8.32
N GLN A 109 2.31 15.29 9.65
CA GLN A 109 2.78 16.46 10.42
C GLN A 109 4.26 16.83 10.14
N GLN A 110 4.98 15.95 9.48
CA GLN A 110 6.40 16.09 9.12
C GLN A 110 6.66 15.92 7.62
N ASP A 111 5.63 16.07 6.79
CA ASP A 111 5.68 15.90 5.32
C ASP A 111 6.21 14.52 4.87
N ILE A 112 5.96 13.47 5.65
CA ILE A 112 6.37 12.09 5.37
C ILE A 112 5.21 11.35 4.68
N LEU A 113 5.48 10.71 3.54
CA LEU A 113 4.51 9.89 2.82
C LEU A 113 4.31 8.52 3.49
N VAL A 114 3.07 8.00 3.40
CA VAL A 114 2.74 6.67 3.96
C VAL A 114 2.25 5.72 2.87
N ALA A 115 2.98 4.62 2.69
CA ALA A 115 2.65 3.54 1.76
C ALA A 115 2.24 2.28 2.53
N VAL A 116 1.11 1.68 2.17
CA VAL A 116 0.51 0.57 2.92
C VAL A 116 0.42 -0.70 2.09
N ASP A 117 1.07 -1.76 2.57
CA ASP A 117 0.83 -3.14 2.12
C ASP A 117 -0.43 -3.67 2.80
N ALA A 118 -1.50 -3.78 2.04
CA ALA A 118 -2.81 -4.21 2.49
C ALA A 118 -3.20 -5.62 2.02
N ALA A 119 -2.20 -6.43 1.68
CA ALA A 119 -2.42 -7.76 1.13
C ALA A 119 -3.31 -8.66 2.00
N GLN A 120 -3.31 -8.47 3.31
CA GLN A 120 -4.06 -9.29 4.27
C GLN A 120 -5.33 -8.62 4.80
N THR A 121 -5.57 -7.34 4.51
CA THR A 121 -6.69 -6.60 5.12
C THR A 121 -7.80 -6.25 4.14
N ALA A 122 -7.47 -6.00 2.88
CA ALA A 122 -8.49 -5.72 1.87
C ALA A 122 -9.45 -6.91 1.74
N GLY A 123 -10.69 -6.68 2.12
CA GLY A 123 -11.75 -7.69 2.11
C GLY A 123 -12.01 -8.40 3.44
N THR A 124 -11.21 -8.22 4.48
CA THR A 124 -11.44 -8.83 5.81
C THR A 124 -12.45 -8.04 6.64
N PHE A 125 -12.31 -6.75 6.70
CA PHE A 125 -13.19 -5.82 7.43
C PHE A 125 -13.46 -4.57 6.59
N LYS A 126 -14.34 -3.70 7.08
CA LYS A 126 -14.64 -2.43 6.41
C LYS A 126 -13.45 -1.48 6.51
N ILE A 127 -12.99 -1.01 5.37
CA ILE A 127 -11.89 -0.05 5.26
C ILE A 127 -12.40 1.20 4.56
N ASP A 128 -12.20 2.35 5.18
CA ASP A 128 -12.35 3.66 4.56
C ASP A 128 -10.96 4.26 4.31
N LEU A 129 -10.57 4.32 3.05
CA LEU A 129 -9.23 4.77 2.65
C LEU A 129 -9.01 6.27 2.92
N HIS A 130 -10.09 7.07 2.90
CA HIS A 130 -10.00 8.48 3.26
C HIS A 130 -9.83 8.65 4.78
N ASP A 131 -10.48 7.80 5.59
CA ASP A 131 -10.31 7.81 7.05
C ASP A 131 -8.92 7.31 7.48
N LEU A 132 -8.32 6.38 6.73
CA LEU A 132 -6.93 5.92 6.99
C LEU A 132 -5.88 6.99 6.73
N GLU A 133 -6.20 7.98 5.92
CA GLU A 133 -5.33 9.12 5.56
C GLU A 133 -3.97 8.72 4.94
N CYS A 134 -3.75 7.46 4.57
CA CYS A 134 -2.51 7.04 3.90
C CYS A 134 -2.43 7.59 2.47
N ASP A 135 -1.21 7.73 1.94
CA ASP A 135 -0.98 8.23 0.59
C ASP A 135 -1.19 7.14 -0.46
N PHE A 136 -0.73 5.93 -0.17
CA PHE A 136 -0.78 4.78 -1.07
C PHE A 136 -1.21 3.53 -0.33
N TYR A 137 -2.08 2.73 -0.98
CA TYR A 137 -2.60 1.49 -0.42
C TYR A 137 -2.67 0.41 -1.50
N ALA A 138 -1.89 -0.66 -1.35
CA ALA A 138 -1.80 -1.73 -2.33
C ALA A 138 -2.42 -3.03 -1.80
N ALA A 139 -3.36 -3.61 -2.54
CA ALA A 139 -4.07 -4.82 -2.13
C ALA A 139 -4.10 -5.89 -3.21
N SER A 140 -4.04 -7.15 -2.79
CA SER A 140 -4.24 -8.32 -3.65
C SER A 140 -5.69 -8.79 -3.58
N GLY A 141 -6.41 -8.70 -4.69
CA GLY A 141 -7.82 -9.08 -4.74
C GLY A 141 -8.06 -10.59 -4.57
N HIS A 142 -7.10 -11.42 -4.95
CA HIS A 142 -7.19 -12.89 -4.87
C HIS A 142 -7.07 -13.48 -3.45
N LYS A 143 -6.94 -12.64 -2.43
CA LYS A 143 -6.98 -13.07 -1.02
C LYS A 143 -8.40 -12.93 -0.48
N PHE A 144 -8.64 -11.99 0.41
CA PHE A 144 -9.91 -11.86 1.11
C PHE A 144 -11.01 -11.10 0.33
N MET A 145 -10.70 -10.58 -0.85
CA MET A 145 -11.71 -10.04 -1.78
C MET A 145 -12.27 -11.12 -2.73
N PHE A 146 -11.74 -12.36 -2.69
CA PHE A 146 -12.19 -13.50 -3.49
C PHE A 146 -12.10 -13.32 -5.01
N SER A 147 -11.29 -12.40 -5.49
CA SER A 147 -11.10 -12.21 -6.93
C SER A 147 -10.21 -13.31 -7.55
N PRO A 148 -10.22 -13.48 -8.86
CA PRO A 148 -9.24 -14.33 -9.54
C PRO A 148 -7.80 -13.88 -9.22
N LYS A 149 -6.85 -14.81 -9.31
CA LYS A 149 -5.42 -14.49 -9.27
C LYS A 149 -5.06 -13.55 -10.42
N GLY A 150 -4.08 -12.68 -10.20
CA GLY A 150 -3.70 -11.69 -11.21
C GLY A 150 -4.49 -10.39 -11.13
N MET A 151 -5.32 -10.22 -10.10
CA MET A 151 -6.07 -8.99 -9.85
C MET A 151 -5.76 -8.40 -8.48
N GLY A 152 -5.53 -7.10 -8.47
CA GLY A 152 -5.30 -6.31 -7.27
C GLY A 152 -5.80 -4.87 -7.44
N VAL A 153 -5.78 -4.14 -6.35
CA VAL A 153 -6.22 -2.74 -6.28
C VAL A 153 -5.08 -1.90 -5.73
N PHE A 154 -4.87 -0.76 -6.35
CA PHE A 154 -3.96 0.26 -5.88
C PHE A 154 -4.73 1.56 -5.67
N TYR A 155 -4.72 2.07 -4.46
CA TYR A 155 -5.23 3.38 -4.12
C TYR A 155 -4.08 4.37 -4.03
N ALA A 156 -4.29 5.56 -4.57
CA ALA A 156 -3.42 6.70 -4.35
C ALA A 156 -4.27 7.93 -4.06
N ARG A 157 -4.06 8.51 -2.88
CA ARG A 157 -4.67 9.77 -2.48
C ARG A 157 -4.43 10.83 -3.55
N LYS A 158 -5.44 11.63 -3.86
CA LYS A 158 -5.43 12.55 -5.01
C LYS A 158 -4.18 13.43 -5.05
N ASP A 159 -3.84 14.04 -3.93
CA ASP A 159 -2.69 14.96 -3.84
C ASP A 159 -1.33 14.25 -3.92
N SER A 160 -1.31 12.95 -3.64
CA SER A 160 -0.09 12.13 -3.63
C SER A 160 0.18 11.48 -5.00
N GLN A 161 -0.79 11.51 -5.92
CA GLN A 161 -0.64 10.95 -7.28
C GLN A 161 0.47 11.63 -8.08
N LYS A 162 0.80 12.88 -7.79
CA LYS A 162 1.91 13.62 -8.41
C LYS A 162 3.29 12.95 -8.22
N HIS A 163 3.44 12.15 -7.17
CA HIS A 163 4.68 11.42 -6.89
C HIS A 163 4.81 10.13 -7.70
N LEU A 164 3.73 9.65 -8.34
CA LEU A 164 3.70 8.36 -8.99
C LEU A 164 4.12 8.41 -10.45
N LYS A 165 4.95 7.44 -10.85
CA LYS A 165 5.40 7.20 -12.22
C LYS A 165 4.98 5.79 -12.66
N PRO A 166 4.45 5.60 -13.89
CA PRO A 166 4.10 4.26 -14.37
C PRO A 166 5.32 3.32 -14.36
N LEU A 167 5.15 2.10 -13.88
CA LEU A 167 6.16 1.03 -14.02
C LEU A 167 6.26 0.54 -15.45
N ILE A 168 5.12 0.46 -16.13
CA ILE A 168 5.01 -0.01 -17.51
C ILE A 168 4.50 1.14 -18.36
N VAL A 169 5.25 1.47 -19.39
CA VAL A 169 4.92 2.55 -20.31
C VAL A 169 4.56 1.95 -21.66
N SER A 170 3.31 2.16 -22.08
CA SER A 170 2.80 1.74 -23.37
C SER A 170 2.05 2.89 -24.02
N ARG A 171 2.40 3.21 -25.27
CA ARG A 171 1.84 4.34 -26.02
C ARG A 171 2.00 5.67 -25.25
N ALA A 172 1.16 6.66 -25.53
CA ALA A 172 1.24 7.99 -24.92
C ALA A 172 0.52 8.13 -23.58
N HIS A 173 -0.14 7.09 -23.08
CA HIS A 173 -0.96 7.15 -21.86
C HIS A 173 -0.18 7.47 -20.57
N PHE A 174 1.13 7.28 -20.57
CA PHE A 174 1.97 7.69 -19.42
C PHE A 174 1.94 9.20 -19.17
N ARG A 175 1.47 10.00 -20.13
CA ARG A 175 1.33 11.46 -20.03
C ARG A 175 -0.03 11.88 -19.46
N ASP A 176 -0.97 10.93 -19.28
CA ASP A 176 -2.27 11.23 -18.71
C ASP A 176 -2.09 11.60 -17.23
N GLU A 177 -2.80 12.61 -16.78
CA GLU A 177 -2.78 13.00 -15.36
C GLU A 177 -3.63 12.06 -14.51
N SER A 178 -4.54 11.31 -15.13
CA SER A 178 -5.38 10.33 -14.47
C SER A 178 -4.56 9.19 -13.87
N ILE A 179 -5.05 8.63 -12.74
CA ILE A 179 -4.48 7.43 -12.13
C ILE A 179 -4.45 6.23 -13.09
N ARG A 180 -5.28 6.25 -14.15
CA ARG A 180 -5.33 5.21 -15.19
C ARG A 180 -4.00 5.01 -15.91
N ARG A 181 -3.11 6.01 -15.91
CA ARG A 181 -1.75 5.86 -16.44
C ARG A 181 -0.97 4.73 -15.78
N LEU A 182 -1.32 4.36 -14.55
CA LEU A 182 -0.65 3.33 -13.77
C LEU A 182 -1.10 1.90 -14.12
N GLU A 183 -2.23 1.75 -14.83
CA GLU A 183 -2.80 0.45 -15.21
C GLU A 183 -2.70 0.16 -16.71
N ASN A 184 -1.82 0.85 -17.41
CA ASN A 184 -1.70 0.75 -18.86
C ASN A 184 -0.73 -0.34 -19.32
N TYR A 185 -1.22 -1.57 -19.32
CA TYR A 185 -0.50 -2.76 -19.80
C TYR A 185 -0.75 -3.10 -21.27
N ASN A 186 -1.44 -2.21 -22.02
CA ASN A 186 -1.94 -2.48 -23.35
C ASN A 186 -3.04 -3.56 -23.34
N THR A 187 -2.77 -4.78 -23.81
CA THR A 187 -3.75 -5.87 -23.79
C THR A 187 -3.79 -6.52 -22.40
N ARG A 188 -4.97 -6.60 -21.81
CA ARG A 188 -5.19 -7.21 -20.49
C ARG A 188 -6.07 -8.45 -20.57
N ASN A 189 -6.04 -9.26 -19.55
CA ASN A 189 -6.91 -10.42 -19.37
C ASN A 189 -8.32 -9.97 -18.92
N TYR A 190 -9.23 -9.78 -19.87
CA TYR A 190 -10.61 -9.36 -19.59
C TYR A 190 -11.39 -10.35 -18.70
N PRO A 191 -11.28 -11.68 -18.84
CA PRO A 191 -11.90 -12.63 -17.92
C PRO A 191 -11.55 -12.37 -16.43
N GLU A 192 -10.31 -12.03 -16.12
CA GLU A 192 -9.89 -11.70 -14.75
C GLU A 192 -10.52 -10.40 -14.25
N LEU A 193 -10.59 -9.38 -15.10
CA LEU A 193 -11.25 -8.10 -14.78
C LEU A 193 -12.75 -8.31 -14.47
N LEU A 194 -13.45 -9.07 -15.32
CA LEU A 194 -14.86 -9.40 -15.10
C LEU A 194 -15.05 -10.25 -13.84
N GLY A 195 -14.16 -11.22 -13.62
CA GLY A 195 -14.15 -12.04 -12.41
C GLY A 195 -13.94 -11.21 -11.13
N MET A 196 -13.12 -10.17 -11.18
CA MET A 196 -12.97 -9.24 -10.06
C MET A 196 -14.27 -8.44 -9.82
N GLY A 197 -14.94 -7.99 -10.87
CA GLY A 197 -16.26 -7.34 -10.75
C GLY A 197 -17.26 -8.24 -10.05
N THR A 198 -17.37 -9.51 -10.48
CA THR A 198 -18.23 -10.51 -9.84
C THR A 198 -17.86 -10.76 -8.36
N ALA A 199 -16.57 -10.77 -8.05
CA ALA A 199 -16.12 -10.92 -6.66
C ALA A 199 -16.53 -9.73 -5.79
N VAL A 200 -16.46 -8.51 -6.32
CA VAL A 200 -16.93 -7.29 -5.63
C VAL A 200 -18.45 -7.34 -5.40
N ASP A 201 -19.22 -7.77 -6.40
CA ASP A 201 -20.68 -7.94 -6.26
C ASP A 201 -21.02 -8.97 -5.18
N TYR A 202 -20.34 -10.12 -5.20
CA TYR A 202 -20.49 -11.15 -4.17
C TYR A 202 -20.10 -10.64 -2.77
N TYR A 203 -19.01 -9.89 -2.69
CA TYR A 203 -18.55 -9.26 -1.46
C TYR A 203 -19.60 -8.29 -0.90
N ASN A 204 -20.21 -7.47 -1.75
CA ASN A 204 -21.28 -6.54 -1.36
C ASN A 204 -22.55 -7.27 -0.93
N LEU A 205 -22.87 -8.40 -1.56
CA LEU A 205 -24.02 -9.25 -1.21
C LEU A 205 -23.91 -9.82 0.21
N ILE A 206 -22.69 -10.26 0.63
CA ILE A 206 -22.45 -10.75 1.99
C ILE A 206 -22.58 -9.60 3.00
N GLY A 207 -22.04 -8.43 2.66
CA GLY A 207 -21.99 -7.25 3.51
C GLY A 207 -20.80 -7.23 4.47
N ALA A 208 -20.25 -6.04 4.76
CA ALA A 208 -19.07 -5.86 5.60
C ALA A 208 -19.30 -6.37 7.04
N GLU A 209 -20.43 -6.01 7.64
CA GLU A 209 -20.78 -6.35 9.03
C GLU A 209 -20.79 -7.86 9.31
N LYS A 210 -21.32 -8.66 8.35
CA LYS A 210 -21.34 -10.12 8.51
C LYS A 210 -19.94 -10.75 8.45
N ARG A 211 -19.01 -10.09 7.79
CA ARG A 211 -17.62 -10.58 7.67
C ARG A 211 -16.79 -10.22 8.88
N GLU A 212 -16.96 -9.00 9.40
CA GLU A 212 -16.30 -8.55 10.63
C GLU A 212 -16.76 -9.35 11.86
N ALA A 213 -17.99 -9.86 11.87
CA ALA A 213 -18.55 -10.64 12.96
C ALA A 213 -18.03 -12.08 13.07
N ARG A 214 -17.19 -12.55 12.15
CA ARG A 214 -16.60 -13.89 12.10
C ARG A 214 -15.14 -13.91 12.45
#